data_f7aa2cfab8d56a1e89fdcb1cd138440a
#
_entry.id   f7aa2cfab8d56a1e89fdcb1cd138440a
#
_cell.length_a   1.000
_cell.length_b   1.000
_cell.length_c   1.000
_cell.angle_alpha   90.00
_cell.angle_beta   90.00
_cell.angle_gamma   90.00
#
_symmetry.space_group_name_H-M   'P 1'
#
loop_
_entity.id
_entity.type
_entity.pdbx_description
1 polymer ?
#
loop_
_entity_poly.entity_id
_entity_poly.type
_entity_poly.pdbx_seq_one_letter_code
_entity_poly.pdbx_strand_id
1 'polypeptide(L)'
;MARPKQPVSVLKAKGKKHLTKAEIKERESHELKPRSNNIEAPNFLDENLKNKFYKIAEELQLLGIMSNLDCNYLGYYLVNEQKYQELCREILETDVASEEYEKLLKRQEKVFKILRASASDMGLNISSRCKLIIPTTEKTPKNKFSSFLDGDSDD
;
A
#
# COMPACT_ATOMS: atom_id res chain seq x y z
N MET A 1 -5.38 17.88 18.77
CA MET A 1 -4.29 17.77 17.78
C MET A 1 -4.84 18.05 16.37
N ALA A 2 -4.15 18.85 15.56
CA ALA A 2 -4.57 19.15 14.20
C ALA A 2 -4.46 17.88 13.34
N ARG A 3 -5.48 17.64 12.49
CA ARG A 3 -5.48 16.50 11.57
C ARG A 3 -4.33 16.64 10.55
N PRO A 4 -3.53 15.59 10.29
CA PRO A 4 -2.44 15.67 9.33
C PRO A 4 -2.93 16.09 7.95
N LYS A 5 -2.10 16.86 7.22
CA LYS A 5 -2.41 17.32 5.86
C LYS A 5 -2.54 16.09 4.95
N GLN A 6 -3.64 16.03 4.19
CA GLN A 6 -3.88 14.93 3.23
C GLN A 6 -3.28 15.29 1.86
N PRO A 7 -2.78 14.30 1.08
CA PRO A 7 -2.33 14.50 -0.29
C PRO A 7 -3.39 15.18 -1.16
N VAL A 8 -2.95 15.95 -2.15
CA VAL A 8 -3.85 16.67 -3.09
C VAL A 8 -4.75 15.72 -3.84
N SER A 9 -4.21 14.57 -4.25
CA SER A 9 -4.95 13.48 -4.89
C SER A 9 -6.17 13.02 -4.07
N VAL A 10 -5.97 12.83 -2.76
CA VAL A 10 -7.04 12.43 -1.82
C VAL A 10 -8.08 13.55 -1.64
N LEU A 11 -7.64 14.80 -1.63
CA LEU A 11 -8.54 15.95 -1.51
C LEU A 11 -9.40 16.14 -2.76
N LYS A 12 -8.82 15.96 -3.96
CA LYS A 12 -9.54 15.97 -5.24
C LYS A 12 -10.60 14.88 -5.30
N ALA A 13 -10.24 13.63 -4.93
CA ALA A 13 -11.16 12.50 -4.93
C ALA A 13 -12.34 12.66 -3.96
N LYS A 14 -12.15 13.36 -2.84
CA LYS A 14 -13.23 13.60 -1.86
C LYS A 14 -14.23 14.66 -2.28
N GLY A 15 -13.96 15.49 -3.28
CA GLY A 15 -14.85 16.53 -3.80
C GLY A 15 -15.32 17.61 -2.81
N LYS A 16 -14.87 17.55 -1.55
CA LYS A 16 -15.41 18.36 -0.44
C LYS A 16 -14.71 19.70 -0.20
N LYS A 17 -13.63 20.00 -0.94
CA LYS A 17 -12.89 21.27 -0.81
C LYS A 17 -12.62 21.83 -2.20
N HIS A 18 -13.14 23.01 -2.48
CA HIS A 18 -12.73 23.80 -3.62
C HIS A 18 -11.34 24.37 -3.36
N LEU A 19 -10.31 23.65 -3.81
CA LEU A 19 -8.95 24.15 -3.85
C LEU A 19 -8.77 24.97 -5.14
N THR A 20 -8.17 26.13 -5.02
CA THR A 20 -7.77 26.91 -6.20
C THR A 20 -6.64 26.20 -6.96
N LYS A 21 -6.50 26.49 -8.25
CA LYS A 21 -5.40 25.93 -9.06
C LYS A 21 -4.01 26.27 -8.47
N ALA A 22 -3.86 27.44 -7.87
CA ALA A 22 -2.63 27.88 -7.21
C ALA A 22 -2.32 27.03 -5.96
N GLU A 23 -3.32 26.82 -5.08
CA GLU A 23 -3.15 25.96 -3.88
C GLU A 23 -2.87 24.50 -4.23
N ILE A 24 -3.46 24.00 -5.32
CA ILE A 24 -3.18 22.65 -5.81
C ILE A 24 -1.71 22.55 -6.22
N LYS A 25 -1.23 23.48 -7.06
CA LYS A 25 0.15 23.49 -7.56
C LYS A 25 1.17 23.65 -6.43
N GLU A 26 0.91 24.54 -5.47
CA GLU A 26 1.75 24.73 -4.29
C GLU A 26 1.84 23.46 -3.44
N ARG A 27 0.71 22.77 -3.18
CA ARG A 27 0.69 21.53 -2.42
C ARG A 27 1.38 20.39 -3.14
N GLU A 28 1.16 20.22 -4.45
CA GLU A 28 1.80 19.20 -5.28
C GLU A 28 3.33 19.40 -5.33
N SER A 29 3.82 20.66 -5.28
CA SER A 29 5.26 20.94 -5.21
C SER A 29 5.90 20.58 -3.87
N HIS A 30 5.10 20.54 -2.80
CA HIS A 30 5.55 20.16 -1.45
C HIS A 30 5.28 18.68 -1.11
N GLU A 31 4.59 17.93 -1.97
CA GLU A 31 4.39 16.50 -1.77
C GLU A 31 5.68 15.73 -2.06
N LEU A 32 6.18 15.05 -1.04
CA LEU A 32 7.32 14.16 -1.21
C LEU A 32 6.89 12.95 -2.04
N LYS A 33 7.46 12.82 -3.24
CA LYS A 33 7.31 11.62 -4.08
C LYS A 33 8.59 10.80 -3.97
N PRO A 34 8.62 9.75 -3.14
CA PRO A 34 9.79 8.90 -3.04
C PRO A 34 10.05 8.21 -4.40
N ARG A 35 11.32 7.95 -4.69
CA ARG A 35 11.73 7.26 -5.92
C ARG A 35 11.31 5.78 -5.84
N SER A 36 10.89 5.21 -6.99
CA SER A 36 10.52 3.80 -7.13
C SER A 36 11.28 3.10 -8.26
N ASN A 37 12.45 3.63 -8.61
CA ASN A 37 13.26 3.17 -9.74
C ASN A 37 14.32 2.14 -9.38
N ASN A 38 14.52 1.84 -8.10
CA ASN A 38 15.51 0.88 -7.62
C ASN A 38 14.92 0.04 -6.47
N ILE A 39 14.07 -0.91 -6.81
CA ILE A 39 13.46 -1.82 -5.85
C ILE A 39 14.35 -3.07 -5.76
N GLU A 40 15.09 -3.19 -4.67
CA GLU A 40 16.00 -4.29 -4.41
C GLU A 40 15.63 -5.05 -3.14
N ALA A 41 15.67 -6.39 -3.24
CA ALA A 41 15.46 -7.24 -2.09
C ALA A 41 16.60 -7.07 -1.07
N PRO A 42 16.29 -6.91 0.22
CA PRO A 42 17.31 -6.82 1.26
C PRO A 42 18.21 -8.06 1.33
N ASN A 43 19.49 -7.84 1.62
CA ASN A 43 20.50 -8.91 1.66
C ASN A 43 20.28 -9.97 2.75
N PHE A 44 19.48 -9.66 3.78
CA PHE A 44 19.16 -10.61 4.85
C PHE A 44 18.10 -11.64 4.46
N LEU A 45 17.47 -11.51 3.28
CA LEU A 45 16.50 -12.47 2.76
C LEU A 45 17.23 -13.61 2.05
N ASP A 46 16.80 -14.85 2.29
CA ASP A 46 17.18 -16.00 1.49
C ASP A 46 16.56 -15.95 0.08
N GLU A 47 16.97 -16.83 -0.83
CA GLU A 47 16.50 -16.83 -2.22
C GLU A 47 14.99 -17.05 -2.35
N ASN A 48 14.38 -17.85 -1.47
CA ASN A 48 12.94 -18.08 -1.49
C ASN A 48 12.18 -16.80 -1.12
N LEU A 49 12.62 -16.11 -0.07
CA LEU A 49 12.04 -14.86 0.36
C LEU A 49 12.33 -13.73 -0.63
N LYS A 50 13.47 -13.69 -1.31
CA LYS A 50 13.75 -12.75 -2.38
C LYS A 50 12.78 -12.92 -3.55
N ASN A 51 12.53 -14.16 -3.98
CA ASN A 51 11.56 -14.43 -5.03
C ASN A 51 10.14 -13.95 -4.66
N LYS A 52 9.77 -14.17 -3.39
CA LYS A 52 8.48 -13.67 -2.87
C LYS A 52 8.44 -12.16 -2.76
N PHE A 53 9.57 -11.55 -2.35
CA PHE A 53 9.74 -10.11 -2.29
C PHE A 53 9.46 -9.46 -3.64
N TYR A 54 10.09 -9.92 -4.72
CA TYR A 54 9.91 -9.33 -6.04
C TYR A 54 8.49 -9.45 -6.56
N LYS A 55 7.82 -10.59 -6.33
CA LYS A 55 6.39 -10.76 -6.70
C LYS A 55 5.49 -9.74 -6.01
N ILE A 56 5.66 -9.54 -4.71
CA ILE A 56 4.83 -8.58 -3.96
C ILE A 56 5.21 -7.14 -4.31
N ALA A 57 6.50 -6.86 -4.47
CA ALA A 57 6.99 -5.54 -4.84
C ALA A 57 6.45 -5.10 -6.22
N GLU A 58 6.39 -6.00 -7.20
CA GLU A 58 5.81 -5.76 -8.51
C GLU A 58 4.33 -5.36 -8.40
N GLU A 59 3.53 -6.10 -7.64
CA GLU A 59 2.13 -5.78 -7.40
C GLU A 59 1.96 -4.40 -6.73
N LEU A 60 2.79 -4.10 -5.74
CA LEU A 60 2.76 -2.81 -5.05
C LEU A 60 3.23 -1.66 -5.95
N GLN A 61 4.17 -1.91 -6.88
CA GLN A 61 4.59 -0.93 -7.89
C GLN A 61 3.48 -0.65 -8.90
N LEU A 62 2.77 -1.69 -9.38
CA LEU A 62 1.61 -1.54 -10.27
C LEU A 62 0.51 -0.70 -9.60
N LEU A 63 0.35 -0.81 -8.29
CA LEU A 63 -0.55 0.03 -7.50
C LEU A 63 0.00 1.44 -7.23
N GLY A 64 1.26 1.72 -7.58
CA GLY A 64 1.89 3.02 -7.32
C GLY A 64 2.16 3.33 -5.84
N ILE A 65 2.24 2.30 -4.99
CA ILE A 65 2.41 2.45 -3.54
C ILE A 65 3.75 1.95 -3.02
N MET A 66 4.59 1.34 -3.86
CA MET A 66 5.95 0.90 -3.50
C MET A 66 7.00 1.93 -3.87
N SER A 67 7.91 2.18 -2.97
CA SER A 67 9.08 3.05 -3.19
C SER A 67 10.38 2.36 -2.74
N ASN A 68 11.54 2.94 -3.12
CA ASN A 68 12.85 2.43 -2.69
C ASN A 68 13.00 2.41 -1.15
N LEU A 69 12.25 3.27 -0.45
CA LEU A 69 12.29 3.34 1.03
C LEU A 69 11.58 2.17 1.70
N ASP A 70 10.66 1.50 0.99
CA ASP A 70 9.81 0.45 1.54
C ASP A 70 10.46 -0.94 1.43
N CYS A 71 11.60 -1.07 0.74
CA CYS A 71 12.25 -2.36 0.49
C CYS A 71 12.58 -3.14 1.78
N ASN A 72 13.21 -2.48 2.74
CA ASN A 72 13.54 -3.13 4.00
C ASN A 72 12.28 -3.49 4.80
N TYR A 73 11.25 -2.64 4.76
CA TYR A 73 10.00 -2.88 5.48
C TYR A 73 9.24 -4.10 4.93
N LEU A 74 9.19 -4.25 3.61
CA LEU A 74 8.66 -5.45 2.95
C LEU A 74 9.48 -6.68 3.34
N GLY A 75 10.83 -6.55 3.41
CA GLY A 75 11.70 -7.63 3.88
C GLY A 75 11.38 -8.07 5.32
N TYR A 76 11.17 -7.12 6.24
CA TYR A 76 10.77 -7.45 7.62
C TYR A 76 9.40 -8.12 7.70
N TYR A 77 8.46 -7.69 6.87
CA TYR A 77 7.16 -8.34 6.75
C TYR A 77 7.31 -9.82 6.34
N LEU A 78 8.10 -10.09 5.30
CA LEU A 78 8.32 -11.46 4.79
C LEU A 78 8.98 -12.38 5.81
N VAL A 79 9.98 -11.90 6.54
CA VAL A 79 10.61 -12.67 7.64
C VAL A 79 9.60 -13.01 8.74
N ASN A 80 8.75 -12.07 9.12
CA ASN A 80 7.72 -12.34 10.13
C ASN A 80 6.63 -13.28 9.60
N GLU A 81 6.28 -13.20 8.32
CA GLU A 81 5.35 -14.11 7.68
C GLU A 81 5.88 -15.54 7.66
N GLN A 82 7.16 -15.73 7.34
CA GLN A 82 7.81 -17.04 7.43
C GLN A 82 7.77 -17.61 8.87
N LYS A 83 8.13 -16.80 9.86
CA LYS A 83 8.06 -17.21 11.27
C LYS A 83 6.64 -17.59 11.69
N TYR A 84 5.64 -16.88 11.22
CA TYR A 84 4.25 -17.19 11.49
C TYR A 84 3.87 -18.57 10.92
N GLN A 85 4.29 -18.85 9.67
CA GLN A 85 4.03 -20.14 9.02
C GLN A 85 4.74 -21.31 9.72
N GLU A 86 5.96 -21.08 10.24
CA GLU A 86 6.71 -22.05 11.03
C GLU A 86 5.96 -22.36 12.35
N LEU A 87 5.55 -21.33 13.08
CA LEU A 87 4.75 -21.48 14.31
C LEU A 87 3.42 -22.19 14.05
N CYS A 88 2.76 -21.92 12.94
CA CYS A 88 1.53 -22.63 12.59
C CYS A 88 1.75 -24.14 12.41
N ARG A 89 2.86 -24.53 11.76
CA ARG A 89 3.22 -25.95 11.58
C ARG A 89 3.53 -26.62 12.92
N GLU A 90 4.34 -25.97 13.73
CA GLU A 90 4.73 -26.48 15.06
C GLU A 90 3.51 -26.65 15.98
N ILE A 91 2.57 -25.71 15.97
CA ILE A 91 1.32 -25.80 16.73
C ILE A 91 0.46 -26.99 16.29
N LEU A 92 0.40 -27.28 14.98
CA LEU A 92 -0.39 -28.40 14.46
C LEU A 92 0.19 -29.77 14.85
N GLU A 93 1.50 -29.84 15.13
CA GLU A 93 2.20 -31.05 15.54
C GLU A 93 2.29 -31.22 17.06
N THR A 94 1.94 -30.17 17.83
CA THR A 94 2.08 -30.14 19.30
C THR A 94 0.79 -30.62 19.96
N ASP A 95 0.96 -31.43 21.03
CA ASP A 95 -0.19 -31.88 21.85
C ASP A 95 -0.90 -30.70 22.51
N VAL A 96 -2.20 -30.58 22.25
CA VAL A 96 -3.07 -29.50 22.75
C VAL A 96 -3.09 -29.41 24.26
N ALA A 97 -2.87 -30.55 24.97
CA ALA A 97 -2.84 -30.61 26.44
C ALA A 97 -1.50 -30.21 27.03
N SER A 98 -0.48 -29.92 26.23
CA SER A 98 0.88 -29.59 26.69
C SER A 98 1.04 -28.11 27.07
N GLU A 99 1.91 -27.81 28.01
CA GLU A 99 2.29 -26.42 28.32
C GLU A 99 2.98 -25.72 27.13
N GLU A 100 3.62 -26.48 26.26
CA GLU A 100 4.30 -25.95 25.09
C GLU A 100 3.31 -25.42 24.06
N TYR A 101 2.15 -26.08 23.90
CA TYR A 101 1.07 -25.60 23.02
C TYR A 101 0.63 -24.19 23.40
N GLU A 102 0.43 -23.91 24.68
CA GLU A 102 0.05 -22.58 25.16
C GLU A 102 1.15 -21.53 24.90
N LYS A 103 2.43 -21.89 25.06
CA LYS A 103 3.55 -20.99 24.78
C LYS A 103 3.63 -20.65 23.29
N LEU A 104 3.44 -21.64 22.43
CA LEU A 104 3.42 -21.46 20.97
C LEU A 104 2.25 -20.57 20.54
N LEU A 105 1.05 -20.75 21.07
CA LEU A 105 -0.09 -19.87 20.79
C LEU A 105 0.21 -18.41 21.16
N LYS A 106 0.81 -18.17 22.31
CA LYS A 106 1.20 -16.82 22.73
C LYS A 106 2.24 -16.19 21.79
N ARG A 107 3.22 -16.99 21.32
CA ARG A 107 4.22 -16.54 20.32
C ARG A 107 3.55 -16.23 19.00
N GLN A 108 2.67 -17.12 18.52
CA GLN A 108 1.91 -16.94 17.28
C GLN A 108 1.07 -15.66 17.31
N GLU A 109 0.36 -15.41 18.40
CA GLU A 109 -0.45 -14.21 18.57
C GLU A 109 0.40 -12.92 18.47
N LYS A 110 1.59 -12.90 19.07
CA LYS A 110 2.52 -11.76 18.98
C LYS A 110 2.98 -11.53 17.55
N VAL A 111 3.40 -12.59 16.84
CA VAL A 111 3.84 -12.49 15.44
C VAL A 111 2.68 -12.06 14.55
N PHE A 112 1.48 -12.59 14.77
CA PHE A 112 0.28 -12.20 14.01
C PHE A 112 -0.07 -10.72 14.17
N LYS A 113 0.05 -10.16 15.37
CA LYS A 113 -0.16 -8.73 15.60
C LYS A 113 0.81 -7.88 14.80
N ILE A 114 2.10 -8.26 14.76
CA ILE A 114 3.12 -7.58 13.98
C ILE A 114 2.79 -7.68 12.47
N LEU A 115 2.48 -8.88 11.98
CA LEU A 115 2.12 -9.10 10.58
C LEU A 115 0.92 -8.26 10.15
N ARG A 116 -0.14 -8.26 10.97
CA ARG A 116 -1.35 -7.50 10.67
C ARG A 116 -1.09 -6.00 10.60
N ALA A 117 -0.27 -5.47 11.51
CA ALA A 117 0.13 -4.08 11.51
C ALA A 117 0.94 -3.75 10.24
N SER A 118 2.00 -4.51 9.98
CA SER A 118 2.86 -4.32 8.79
C SER A 118 2.08 -4.45 7.49
N ALA A 119 1.18 -5.45 7.37
CA ALA A 119 0.33 -5.61 6.20
C ALA A 119 -0.60 -4.41 5.99
N SER A 120 -1.12 -3.83 7.08
CA SER A 120 -1.95 -2.63 7.02
C SER A 120 -1.16 -1.39 6.57
N ASP A 121 0.05 -1.22 7.10
CA ASP A 121 0.90 -0.07 6.80
C ASP A 121 1.38 -0.08 5.34
N MET A 122 1.66 -1.26 4.79
CA MET A 122 2.08 -1.46 3.41
C MET A 122 0.93 -1.57 2.39
N GLY A 123 -0.32 -1.49 2.80
CA GLY A 123 -1.45 -1.65 1.89
C GLY A 123 -1.65 -3.08 1.37
N LEU A 124 -1.13 -4.11 2.06
CA LEU A 124 -1.24 -5.51 1.65
C LEU A 124 -2.63 -6.10 1.91
N ASN A 125 -3.45 -5.50 2.76
CA ASN A 125 -4.82 -5.94 3.00
C ASN A 125 -5.85 -5.05 2.30
N ILE A 126 -7.04 -5.59 2.04
CA ILE A 126 -8.12 -4.90 1.33
C ILE A 126 -8.52 -3.61 2.06
N SER A 127 -8.67 -3.66 3.38
CA SER A 127 -9.12 -2.49 4.17
C SER A 127 -8.12 -1.34 4.15
N SER A 128 -6.81 -1.62 4.09
CA SER A 128 -5.80 -0.58 3.93
C SER A 128 -5.80 -0.02 2.50
N ARG A 129 -5.92 -0.88 1.46
CA ARG A 129 -6.05 -0.42 0.07
C ARG A 129 -7.28 0.45 -0.16
N CYS A 130 -8.42 0.13 0.45
CA CYS A 130 -9.61 1.00 0.38
C CYS A 130 -9.40 2.39 0.99
N LYS A 131 -8.42 2.55 1.90
CA LYS A 131 -8.03 3.85 2.45
C LYS A 131 -7.05 4.61 1.56
N LEU A 132 -6.29 3.89 0.74
CA LEU A 132 -5.43 4.43 -0.30
C LEU A 132 -6.31 4.76 -1.50
N ILE A 133 -6.94 5.92 -1.50
CA ILE A 133 -7.69 6.40 -2.66
C ILE A 133 -6.67 6.75 -3.74
N ILE A 134 -6.47 5.82 -4.69
CA ILE A 134 -5.71 6.10 -5.91
C ILE A 134 -6.60 7.03 -6.74
N PRO A 135 -6.15 8.26 -7.08
CA PRO A 135 -6.92 9.11 -7.96
C PRO A 135 -6.96 8.44 -9.33
N THR A 136 -8.08 7.85 -9.66
CA THR A 136 -8.39 7.56 -11.05
C THR A 136 -8.40 8.90 -11.76
N THR A 137 -7.57 9.09 -12.79
CA THR A 137 -7.72 10.18 -13.73
C THR A 137 -9.09 9.99 -14.37
N GLU A 138 -10.11 10.63 -13.78
CA GLU A 138 -11.41 10.73 -14.43
C GLU A 138 -11.16 11.35 -15.80
N LYS A 139 -11.53 10.60 -16.85
CA LYS A 139 -11.69 11.18 -18.17
C LYS A 139 -12.54 12.42 -17.97
N THR A 140 -11.97 13.60 -18.22
CA THR A 140 -12.70 14.85 -18.20
C THR A 140 -14.06 14.61 -18.86
N PRO A 141 -15.19 14.86 -18.16
CA PRO A 141 -16.50 14.70 -18.78
C PRO A 141 -16.48 15.59 -20.02
N LYS A 142 -16.66 15.00 -21.19
CA LYS A 142 -16.78 15.75 -22.44
C LYS A 142 -17.88 16.76 -22.18
N ASN A 143 -17.51 18.05 -22.20
CA ASN A 143 -18.46 19.13 -22.04
C ASN A 143 -19.57 18.92 -23.07
N LYS A 144 -20.82 18.73 -22.63
CA LYS A 144 -21.98 18.53 -23.53
C LYS A 144 -22.16 19.67 -24.52
N PHE A 145 -21.51 20.80 -24.26
CA PHE A 145 -21.53 21.98 -25.15
C PHE A 145 -20.40 21.99 -26.19
N SER A 146 -19.39 21.14 -26.13
CA SER A 146 -18.34 21.08 -27.17
C SER A 146 -18.87 20.53 -28.49
N SER A 147 -19.91 19.67 -28.47
CA SER A 147 -20.58 19.20 -29.67
C SER A 147 -21.48 20.25 -30.35
N PHE A 148 -21.77 21.35 -29.68
CA PHE A 148 -22.55 22.48 -30.24
C PHE A 148 -21.67 23.53 -30.89
N LEU A 149 -20.36 23.55 -30.59
CA LEU A 149 -19.41 24.52 -31.14
C LEU A 149 -18.71 24.03 -32.41
N ASP A 150 -18.76 22.69 -32.69
CA ASP A 150 -18.15 22.08 -33.87
C ASP A 150 -19.16 21.87 -35.03
N GLY A 151 -20.36 22.40 -34.90
CA GLY A 151 -21.40 22.25 -35.91
C GLY A 151 -21.90 23.63 -36.38
N ASP A 152 -21.11 24.33 -37.18
CA ASP A 152 -21.57 25.28 -38.21
C ASP A 152 -20.36 25.84 -38.97
N SER A 153 -19.96 25.14 -40.00
CA SER A 153 -19.28 25.70 -41.15
C SER A 153 -19.42 24.76 -42.34
N ASP A 154 -20.66 24.70 -42.84
CA ASP A 154 -20.92 24.33 -44.24
C ASP A 154 -21.83 25.40 -44.82
N ASP A 155 -21.21 26.33 -45.55
CA ASP A 155 -21.69 26.99 -46.76
C ASP A 155 -20.50 27.66 -47.48
#